data_020a82181607e45edf9e8b50fdb3641b
#
_entry.id   020a82181607e45edf9e8b50fdb3641b
#
_cell.length_a   1.000
_cell.length_b   1.000
_cell.length_c   1.000
_cell.angle_alpha   90.00
_cell.angle_beta   90.00
_cell.angle_gamma   90.00
#
_symmetry.space_group_name_H-M   'P 1'
#
loop_
_entity.id
_entity.type
_entity.pdbx_description
1 polymer ?
#
loop_
_entity_poly.entity_id
_entity_poly.type
_entity_poly.pdbx_seq_one_letter_code
_entity_poly.pdbx_strand_id
1 'polypeptide(L)'
;MTKQPLRIGITCYPTYGGSGVIASELGLQLARIGHEVHFISYDRPFRIPAFQERVYFHKVQVVEYPLFQYPPYSLALTSKMVEVANQAHLDLIHVHYAVPHTSSAYMAKQMLDGNLKIVTTLHGTDITLVGSNPNYMPITRFSLEHSDGITSVSEFLREETLETFGITVPIEVIPNFIDPDIFIKQANPKTRETFAPHGEKIVMHLSNFRPVKRLGDIVDVFALVQKEIPAKLLLVGDGPERYKAEQHIREHGVGEHVKFLGKQEAIVELFSIADVYFLPSETESFGLSALEAMSCQVPVVATSVGGLPEVVVHGETGFLCSVGDVHEMAEAIKLLLRDDRKRQAMGKSARHRAISLFNIHDIVPKYESYYWTLLS
;
A
#
# COMPACT_ATOMS: atom_id res chain seq x y z
N MET A 1 -17.48 1.81 -30.38
CA MET A 1 -18.68 1.94 -29.52
C MET A 1 -18.18 2.31 -28.16
N THR A 2 -18.57 3.44 -27.59
CA THR A 2 -18.28 3.79 -26.20
C THR A 2 -19.02 2.78 -25.31
N LYS A 3 -18.25 2.01 -24.51
CA LYS A 3 -18.83 1.09 -23.53
C LYS A 3 -19.68 1.90 -22.53
N GLN A 4 -20.81 1.35 -22.10
CA GLN A 4 -21.65 2.03 -21.10
C GLN A 4 -20.87 2.11 -19.77
N PRO A 5 -21.05 3.20 -18.98
CA PRO A 5 -20.45 3.28 -17.66
C PRO A 5 -20.87 2.11 -16.75
N LEU A 6 -19.91 1.53 -16.04
CA LEU A 6 -20.16 0.50 -15.03
C LEU A 6 -20.55 1.15 -13.69
N ARG A 7 -21.37 0.45 -12.90
CA ARG A 7 -21.70 0.75 -11.50
C ARG A 7 -20.96 -0.23 -10.61
N ILE A 8 -19.95 0.28 -9.92
CA ILE A 8 -18.92 -0.53 -9.24
C ILE A 8 -19.02 -0.30 -7.73
N GLY A 9 -19.28 -1.36 -6.97
CA GLY A 9 -19.10 -1.36 -5.53
C GLY A 9 -17.63 -1.55 -5.17
N ILE A 10 -17.06 -0.73 -4.29
CA ILE A 10 -15.70 -0.93 -3.76
C ILE A 10 -15.75 -1.08 -2.25
N THR A 11 -15.14 -2.15 -1.74
CA THR A 11 -14.99 -2.38 -0.30
C THR A 11 -13.52 -2.50 0.07
N CYS A 12 -13.10 -1.71 1.06
CA CYS A 12 -11.75 -1.70 1.58
C CYS A 12 -11.73 -1.29 3.05
N TYR A 13 -10.58 -1.47 3.71
CA TYR A 13 -10.34 -0.85 5.00
C TYR A 13 -10.12 0.66 4.84
N PRO A 14 -10.87 1.52 5.56
CA PRO A 14 -10.77 2.98 5.43
C PRO A 14 -9.59 3.53 6.23
N THR A 15 -8.42 2.92 6.10
CA THR A 15 -7.23 3.24 6.87
C THR A 15 -6.14 3.86 6.00
N TYR A 16 -5.14 4.49 6.66
CA TYR A 16 -3.93 5.03 6.02
C TYR A 16 -2.98 3.96 5.45
N GLY A 17 -3.38 2.68 5.46
CA GLY A 17 -2.59 1.59 4.89
C GLY A 17 -2.61 1.58 3.37
N GLY A 18 -1.58 0.99 2.75
CA GLY A 18 -1.41 0.96 1.30
C GLY A 18 -2.63 0.43 0.53
N SER A 19 -3.29 -0.62 1.05
CA SER A 19 -4.50 -1.19 0.43
C SER A 19 -5.68 -0.22 0.39
N GLY A 20 -5.90 0.54 1.48
CA GLY A 20 -6.97 1.55 1.54
C GLY A 20 -6.69 2.72 0.61
N VAL A 21 -5.43 3.13 0.50
CA VAL A 21 -4.99 4.17 -0.45
C VAL A 21 -5.24 3.72 -1.89
N ILE A 22 -4.76 2.53 -2.27
CA ILE A 22 -4.94 2.00 -3.63
C ILE A 22 -6.42 1.82 -4.00
N ALA A 23 -7.23 1.28 -3.08
CA ALA A 23 -8.67 1.14 -3.32
C ALA A 23 -9.37 2.49 -3.56
N SER A 24 -8.98 3.51 -2.78
CA SER A 24 -9.54 4.85 -2.90
C SER A 24 -9.15 5.52 -4.22
N GLU A 25 -7.86 5.50 -4.55
CA GLU A 25 -7.33 6.09 -5.79
C GLU A 25 -7.88 5.37 -7.04
N LEU A 26 -7.99 4.03 -6.99
CA LEU A 26 -8.63 3.25 -8.06
C LEU A 26 -10.08 3.72 -8.29
N GLY A 27 -10.87 3.80 -7.24
CA GLY A 27 -12.27 4.22 -7.36
C GLY A 27 -12.43 5.66 -7.82
N LEU A 28 -11.59 6.59 -7.33
CA LEU A 28 -11.59 7.97 -7.80
C LEU A 28 -11.23 8.07 -9.29
N GLN A 29 -10.24 7.31 -9.75
CA GLN A 29 -9.86 7.31 -11.15
C GLN A 29 -10.89 6.64 -12.05
N LEU A 30 -11.53 5.55 -11.61
CA LEU A 30 -12.66 4.93 -12.31
C LEU A 30 -13.82 5.92 -12.47
N ALA A 31 -14.13 6.72 -11.45
CA ALA A 31 -15.14 7.76 -11.53
C ALA A 31 -14.75 8.87 -12.52
N ARG A 32 -13.47 9.28 -12.56
CA ARG A 32 -12.97 10.29 -13.52
C ARG A 32 -13.10 9.85 -14.97
N ILE A 33 -12.94 8.55 -15.27
CA ILE A 33 -13.12 7.99 -16.61
C ILE A 33 -14.58 7.64 -16.94
N GLY A 34 -15.52 7.94 -16.03
CA GLY A 34 -16.96 7.95 -16.28
C GLY A 34 -17.78 6.87 -15.61
N HIS A 35 -17.18 5.94 -14.86
CA HIS A 35 -17.90 4.94 -14.08
C HIS A 35 -18.59 5.54 -12.85
N GLU A 36 -19.59 4.84 -12.31
CA GLU A 36 -20.24 5.17 -11.04
C GLU A 36 -19.65 4.28 -9.95
N VAL A 37 -19.13 4.88 -8.86
CA VAL A 37 -18.39 4.15 -7.83
C VAL A 37 -19.04 4.32 -6.47
N HIS A 38 -19.34 3.19 -5.82
CA HIS A 38 -20.00 3.09 -4.53
C HIS A 38 -19.05 2.48 -3.49
N PHE A 39 -18.46 3.30 -2.64
CA PHE A 39 -17.64 2.81 -1.54
C PHE A 39 -18.52 2.30 -0.40
N ILE A 40 -18.28 1.07 0.03
CA ILE A 40 -19.03 0.38 1.11
C ILE A 40 -18.04 0.03 2.22
N SER A 41 -18.06 0.77 3.33
CA SER A 41 -17.11 0.60 4.43
C SER A 41 -17.67 1.17 5.75
N TYR A 42 -17.06 0.78 6.90
CA TYR A 42 -17.48 1.27 8.21
C TYR A 42 -17.14 2.75 8.46
N ASP A 43 -16.18 3.30 7.73
CA ASP A 43 -15.88 4.72 7.72
C ASP A 43 -15.45 5.16 6.32
N ARG A 44 -15.45 6.48 6.05
CA ARG A 44 -15.04 7.01 4.75
C ARG A 44 -13.56 6.70 4.51
N PRO A 45 -13.21 6.06 3.38
CA PRO A 45 -11.82 5.81 3.04
C PRO A 45 -11.01 7.11 2.94
N PHE A 46 -9.79 7.05 3.42
CA PHE A 46 -8.97 8.22 3.74
C PHE A 46 -8.80 9.25 2.61
N ARG A 47 -8.67 8.81 1.36
CA ARG A 47 -8.43 9.71 0.22
C ARG A 47 -9.70 10.21 -0.46
N ILE A 48 -10.88 9.78 -0.02
CA ILE A 48 -12.12 10.16 -0.67
C ILE A 48 -12.57 11.53 -0.16
N PRO A 49 -12.66 12.54 -1.04
CA PRO A 49 -13.10 13.88 -0.66
C PRO A 49 -14.57 13.88 -0.21
N ALA A 50 -15.00 14.95 0.43
CA ALA A 50 -16.39 15.10 0.87
C ALA A 50 -17.40 15.05 -0.29
N PHE A 51 -16.98 15.55 -1.45
CA PHE A 51 -17.74 15.50 -2.70
C PHE A 51 -16.82 15.17 -3.88
N GLN A 52 -17.24 14.21 -4.68
CA GLN A 52 -16.66 13.88 -5.98
C GLN A 52 -17.81 13.36 -6.86
N GLU A 53 -17.90 13.90 -8.06
CA GLU A 53 -18.89 13.44 -9.03
C GLU A 53 -18.76 11.93 -9.28
N ARG A 54 -19.88 11.21 -9.34
CA ARG A 54 -19.99 9.76 -9.54
C ARG A 54 -19.36 8.90 -8.45
N VAL A 55 -19.07 9.46 -7.27
CA VAL A 55 -18.56 8.74 -6.11
C VAL A 55 -19.54 8.85 -4.95
N TYR A 56 -19.99 7.70 -4.46
CA TYR A 56 -20.94 7.58 -3.36
C TYR A 56 -20.30 6.81 -2.21
N PHE A 57 -20.64 7.21 -0.99
CA PHE A 57 -20.16 6.52 0.21
C PHE A 57 -21.33 5.97 1.01
N HIS A 58 -21.30 4.67 1.29
CA HIS A 58 -22.29 3.92 2.05
C HIS A 58 -21.66 3.41 3.34
N LYS A 59 -22.05 4.03 4.46
CA LYS A 59 -21.51 3.64 5.77
C LYS A 59 -22.12 2.32 6.23
N VAL A 60 -21.27 1.35 6.56
CA VAL A 60 -21.63 0.12 7.23
C VAL A 60 -21.79 0.42 8.72
N GLN A 61 -23.00 0.33 9.23
CA GLN A 61 -23.28 0.48 10.65
C GLN A 61 -23.32 -0.89 11.31
N VAL A 62 -22.55 -1.07 12.37
CA VAL A 62 -22.55 -2.29 13.17
C VAL A 62 -23.33 -2.01 14.45
N VAL A 63 -24.36 -2.80 14.69
CA VAL A 63 -25.18 -2.66 15.88
C VAL A 63 -24.48 -3.35 17.06
N GLU A 64 -24.30 -2.61 18.15
CA GLU A 64 -23.90 -3.16 19.43
C GLU A 64 -25.10 -3.86 20.09
N TYR A 65 -24.92 -5.13 20.41
CA TYR A 65 -25.92 -5.92 21.13
C TYR A 65 -25.24 -6.65 22.28
N PRO A 66 -25.81 -6.60 23.50
CA PRO A 66 -25.14 -7.09 24.71
C PRO A 66 -24.66 -8.56 24.67
N LEU A 67 -25.29 -9.41 23.86
CA LEU A 67 -24.90 -10.81 23.70
C LEU A 67 -23.76 -11.01 22.69
N PHE A 68 -23.40 -10.00 21.91
CA PHE A 68 -22.26 -10.07 20.99
C PHE A 68 -20.99 -9.63 21.72
N GLN A 69 -20.11 -10.58 22.01
CA GLN A 69 -18.78 -10.27 22.55
C GLN A 69 -17.99 -9.37 21.58
N TYR A 70 -18.16 -9.61 20.26
CA TYR A 70 -17.61 -8.79 19.18
C TYR A 70 -18.71 -8.46 18.20
N PRO A 71 -18.87 -7.17 17.83
CA PRO A 71 -19.84 -6.77 16.82
C PRO A 71 -19.62 -7.49 15.49
N PRO A 72 -20.64 -8.12 14.88
CA PRO A 72 -20.48 -8.96 13.68
C PRO A 72 -20.36 -8.11 12.40
N TYR A 73 -19.20 -7.48 12.22
CA TYR A 73 -18.92 -6.58 11.10
C TYR A 73 -19.21 -7.22 9.72
N SER A 74 -18.80 -8.48 9.51
CA SER A 74 -18.98 -9.16 8.23
C SER A 74 -20.46 -9.32 7.83
N LEU A 75 -21.34 -9.57 8.81
CA LEU A 75 -22.78 -9.67 8.56
C LEU A 75 -23.40 -8.31 8.21
N ALA A 76 -22.99 -7.26 8.94
CA ALA A 76 -23.44 -5.89 8.63
C ALA A 76 -22.93 -5.43 7.26
N LEU A 77 -21.68 -5.76 6.90
CA LEU A 77 -21.11 -5.49 5.59
C LEU A 77 -21.88 -6.22 4.48
N THR A 78 -22.15 -7.51 4.65
CA THR A 78 -22.95 -8.30 3.69
C THR A 78 -24.31 -7.66 3.44
N SER A 79 -25.04 -7.31 4.51
CA SER A 79 -26.35 -6.68 4.39
C SER A 79 -26.28 -5.34 3.66
N LYS A 80 -25.26 -4.53 3.94
CA LYS A 80 -25.05 -3.25 3.25
C LYS A 80 -24.68 -3.44 1.78
N MET A 81 -23.88 -4.46 1.44
CA MET A 81 -23.58 -4.81 0.05
C MET A 81 -24.85 -5.16 -0.73
N VAL A 82 -25.74 -5.97 -0.15
CA VAL A 82 -27.04 -6.33 -0.77
C VAL A 82 -27.91 -5.09 -0.98
N GLU A 83 -28.02 -4.24 0.04
CA GLU A 83 -28.79 -2.99 -0.06
C GLU A 83 -28.28 -2.11 -1.20
N VAL A 84 -26.97 -1.85 -1.23
CA VAL A 84 -26.36 -0.97 -2.25
C VAL A 84 -26.44 -1.60 -3.63
N ALA A 85 -26.19 -2.91 -3.76
CA ALA A 85 -26.30 -3.60 -5.04
C ALA A 85 -27.70 -3.49 -5.65
N ASN A 86 -28.73 -3.63 -4.83
CA ASN A 86 -30.13 -3.46 -5.29
C ASN A 86 -30.48 -2.00 -5.64
N GLN A 87 -30.09 -1.04 -4.78
CA GLN A 87 -30.45 0.37 -4.97
C GLN A 87 -29.69 1.02 -6.15
N ALA A 88 -28.39 0.74 -6.27
CA ALA A 88 -27.57 1.30 -7.32
C ALA A 88 -27.50 0.39 -8.56
N HIS A 89 -28.08 -0.80 -8.54
CA HIS A 89 -27.98 -1.80 -9.60
C HIS A 89 -26.52 -2.08 -9.99
N LEU A 90 -25.69 -2.44 -9.02
CA LEU A 90 -24.27 -2.67 -9.25
C LEU A 90 -24.03 -3.77 -10.28
N ASP A 91 -23.09 -3.52 -11.19
CA ASP A 91 -22.64 -4.51 -12.16
C ASP A 91 -21.65 -5.49 -11.52
N LEU A 92 -20.82 -4.99 -10.59
CA LEU A 92 -19.86 -5.81 -9.82
C LEU A 92 -19.53 -5.18 -8.46
N ILE A 93 -19.01 -6.00 -7.56
CA ILE A 93 -18.32 -5.54 -6.34
C ILE A 93 -16.85 -5.90 -6.43
N HIS A 94 -15.97 -4.90 -6.28
CA HIS A 94 -14.53 -5.06 -6.14
C HIS A 94 -14.15 -4.93 -4.66
N VAL A 95 -13.65 -6.00 -4.09
CA VAL A 95 -13.23 -6.05 -2.68
C VAL A 95 -11.72 -6.11 -2.59
N HIS A 96 -11.17 -5.33 -1.69
CA HIS A 96 -9.76 -5.34 -1.33
C HIS A 96 -9.59 -6.12 -0.03
N TYR A 97 -8.81 -7.17 -0.05
CA TYR A 97 -8.62 -8.24 0.94
C TYR A 97 -9.55 -9.45 0.80
N ALA A 98 -8.93 -10.63 0.79
CA ALA A 98 -9.63 -11.91 0.72
C ALA A 98 -10.59 -12.12 1.92
N VAL A 99 -10.16 -11.78 3.12
CA VAL A 99 -10.99 -11.84 4.33
C VAL A 99 -10.91 -10.53 5.11
N PRO A 100 -12.03 -10.02 5.62
CA PRO A 100 -13.39 -10.57 5.58
C PRO A 100 -14.21 -10.12 4.35
N HIS A 101 -13.62 -9.32 3.44
CA HIS A 101 -14.39 -8.60 2.43
C HIS A 101 -14.94 -9.54 1.36
N THR A 102 -14.11 -10.47 0.84
CA THR A 102 -14.59 -11.42 -0.19
C THR A 102 -15.64 -12.38 0.37
N SER A 103 -15.47 -12.89 1.59
CA SER A 103 -16.47 -13.75 2.21
C SER A 103 -17.81 -13.02 2.40
N SER A 104 -17.78 -11.72 2.76
CA SER A 104 -19.00 -10.90 2.86
C SER A 104 -19.64 -10.67 1.49
N ALA A 105 -18.83 -10.40 0.46
CA ALA A 105 -19.32 -10.24 -0.92
C ALA A 105 -19.91 -11.55 -1.47
N TYR A 106 -19.31 -12.70 -1.16
CA TYR A 106 -19.87 -14.00 -1.54
C TYR A 106 -21.26 -14.23 -0.92
N MET A 107 -21.43 -13.97 0.38
CA MET A 107 -22.73 -14.06 1.02
C MET A 107 -23.74 -13.09 0.39
N ALA A 108 -23.33 -11.85 0.08
CA ALA A 108 -24.18 -10.88 -0.60
C ALA A 108 -24.61 -11.38 -1.99
N LYS A 109 -23.69 -11.96 -2.78
CA LYS A 109 -23.98 -12.57 -4.07
C LYS A 109 -25.01 -13.68 -3.96
N GLN A 110 -24.91 -14.55 -2.95
CA GLN A 110 -25.92 -15.59 -2.72
C GLN A 110 -27.31 -15.04 -2.38
N MET A 111 -27.36 -13.96 -1.61
CA MET A 111 -28.63 -13.25 -1.29
C MET A 111 -29.23 -12.51 -2.50
N LEU A 112 -28.46 -12.32 -3.56
CA LEU A 112 -28.86 -11.70 -4.82
C LEU A 112 -29.01 -12.72 -5.96
N ASP A 113 -29.30 -13.98 -5.63
CA ASP A 113 -29.50 -15.09 -6.58
C ASP A 113 -28.34 -15.27 -7.58
N GLY A 114 -27.12 -14.92 -7.16
CA GLY A 114 -25.90 -15.05 -7.98
C GLY A 114 -25.68 -13.93 -9.00
N ASN A 115 -26.54 -12.92 -9.05
CA ASN A 115 -26.53 -11.88 -10.09
C ASN A 115 -25.51 -10.74 -9.84
N LEU A 116 -24.45 -11.00 -9.07
CA LEU A 116 -23.41 -10.03 -8.75
C LEU A 116 -22.03 -10.62 -9.00
N LYS A 117 -21.19 -9.93 -9.77
CA LYS A 117 -19.78 -10.34 -9.97
C LYS A 117 -18.91 -9.85 -8.82
N ILE A 118 -17.96 -10.68 -8.40
CA ILE A 118 -17.02 -10.38 -7.31
C ILE A 118 -15.60 -10.37 -7.88
N VAL A 119 -14.92 -9.23 -7.73
CA VAL A 119 -13.48 -9.10 -7.98
C VAL A 119 -12.77 -8.94 -6.63
N THR A 120 -11.70 -9.69 -6.42
CA THR A 120 -10.89 -9.64 -5.20
C THR A 120 -9.49 -9.21 -5.52
N THR A 121 -9.00 -8.08 -4.94
CA THR A 121 -7.59 -7.71 -4.99
C THR A 121 -6.87 -8.11 -3.71
N LEU A 122 -5.78 -8.85 -3.87
CA LEU A 122 -4.89 -9.30 -2.81
C LEU A 122 -3.81 -8.26 -2.53
N HIS A 123 -3.56 -7.97 -1.25
CA HIS A 123 -2.61 -6.94 -0.83
C HIS A 123 -1.43 -7.46 0.00
N GLY A 124 -1.46 -8.72 0.41
CA GLY A 124 -0.38 -9.40 1.11
C GLY A 124 -0.74 -9.82 2.53
N THR A 125 -1.04 -8.89 3.43
CA THR A 125 -1.39 -9.22 4.83
C THR A 125 -2.57 -10.20 4.93
N ASP A 126 -3.51 -10.12 4.01
CA ASP A 126 -4.65 -11.02 3.85
C ASP A 126 -4.25 -12.44 3.41
N ILE A 127 -3.07 -12.60 2.88
CA ILE A 127 -2.52 -13.88 2.41
C ILE A 127 -1.46 -14.38 3.38
N THR A 128 -0.40 -13.61 3.59
CA THR A 128 0.81 -14.05 4.31
C THR A 128 0.67 -14.05 5.83
N LEU A 129 -0.27 -13.31 6.39
CA LEU A 129 -0.41 -13.17 7.84
C LEU A 129 -1.78 -13.63 8.36
N VAL A 130 -2.86 -13.05 7.86
CA VAL A 130 -4.21 -13.37 8.33
C VAL A 130 -4.72 -14.63 7.66
N GLY A 131 -4.65 -14.69 6.33
CA GLY A 131 -5.19 -15.80 5.55
C GLY A 131 -4.48 -17.12 5.78
N SER A 132 -3.18 -17.11 6.01
CA SER A 132 -2.38 -18.30 6.34
C SER A 132 -2.60 -18.82 7.78
N ASN A 133 -3.23 -18.02 8.64
CA ASN A 133 -3.55 -18.48 9.99
C ASN A 133 -4.55 -19.66 9.92
N PRO A 134 -4.31 -20.78 10.62
CA PRO A 134 -5.19 -21.96 10.58
C PRO A 134 -6.67 -21.67 10.85
N ASN A 135 -6.97 -20.65 11.65
CA ASN A 135 -8.36 -20.27 11.96
C ASN A 135 -9.06 -19.55 10.78
N TYR A 136 -8.30 -18.96 9.87
CA TYR A 136 -8.84 -18.20 8.73
C TYR A 136 -8.55 -18.86 7.38
N MET A 137 -7.57 -19.78 7.31
CA MET A 137 -7.19 -20.45 6.05
C MET A 137 -8.36 -21.08 5.32
N PRO A 138 -9.27 -21.86 5.95
CA PRO A 138 -10.39 -22.47 5.24
C PRO A 138 -11.32 -21.45 4.59
N ILE A 139 -11.67 -20.38 5.32
CA ILE A 139 -12.56 -19.34 4.77
C ILE A 139 -11.86 -18.47 3.72
N THR A 140 -10.54 -18.24 3.88
CA THR A 140 -9.76 -17.52 2.88
C THR A 140 -9.69 -18.28 1.57
N ARG A 141 -9.32 -19.57 1.63
CA ARG A 141 -9.32 -20.45 0.47
C ARG A 141 -10.68 -20.51 -0.23
N PHE A 142 -11.74 -20.75 0.54
CA PHE A 142 -13.10 -20.78 0.03
C PHE A 142 -13.47 -19.45 -0.67
N SER A 143 -13.13 -18.33 -0.07
CA SER A 143 -13.42 -16.99 -0.61
C SER A 143 -12.71 -16.76 -1.95
N LEU A 144 -11.45 -17.18 -2.06
CA LEU A 144 -10.67 -17.09 -3.31
C LEU A 144 -11.27 -17.96 -4.40
N GLU A 145 -11.57 -19.23 -4.10
CA GLU A 145 -12.15 -20.18 -5.05
C GLU A 145 -13.54 -19.77 -5.57
N HIS A 146 -14.23 -18.86 -4.87
CA HIS A 146 -15.58 -18.39 -5.23
C HIS A 146 -15.63 -16.92 -5.69
N SER A 147 -14.49 -16.28 -5.88
CA SER A 147 -14.40 -15.00 -6.58
C SER A 147 -14.57 -15.19 -8.07
N ASP A 148 -15.29 -14.30 -8.76
CA ASP A 148 -15.39 -14.33 -10.23
C ASP A 148 -14.08 -13.90 -10.89
N GLY A 149 -13.31 -13.06 -10.21
CA GLY A 149 -11.97 -12.64 -10.62
C GLY A 149 -11.09 -12.32 -9.43
N ILE A 150 -9.80 -12.64 -9.55
CA ILE A 150 -8.79 -12.34 -8.53
C ILE A 150 -7.66 -11.54 -9.16
N THR A 151 -7.23 -10.48 -8.48
CA THR A 151 -6.02 -9.76 -8.86
C THR A 151 -5.01 -9.75 -7.71
N SER A 152 -3.74 -9.72 -8.05
CA SER A 152 -2.62 -9.60 -7.12
C SER A 152 -1.79 -8.36 -7.45
N VAL A 153 -1.21 -7.73 -6.43
CA VAL A 153 -0.39 -6.52 -6.59
C VAL A 153 1.04 -6.80 -7.06
N SER A 154 1.46 -8.07 -7.12
CA SER A 154 2.78 -8.51 -7.57
C SER A 154 2.75 -9.97 -8.02
N GLU A 155 3.74 -10.36 -8.84
CA GLU A 155 3.97 -11.76 -9.20
C GLU A 155 4.29 -12.60 -7.96
N PHE A 156 5.15 -12.07 -7.08
CA PHE A 156 5.46 -12.71 -5.80
C PHE A 156 4.18 -13.07 -5.03
N LEU A 157 3.26 -12.12 -4.85
CA LEU A 157 2.05 -12.37 -4.07
C LEU A 157 1.10 -13.36 -4.77
N ARG A 158 1.07 -13.37 -6.10
CA ARG A 158 0.33 -14.37 -6.88
C ARG A 158 0.86 -15.78 -6.58
N GLU A 159 2.16 -15.99 -6.72
CA GLU A 159 2.82 -17.26 -6.49
C GLU A 159 2.63 -17.74 -5.04
N GLU A 160 2.88 -16.86 -4.08
CA GLU A 160 2.68 -17.11 -2.66
C GLU A 160 1.22 -17.52 -2.36
N THR A 161 0.24 -16.89 -3.01
CA THR A 161 -1.17 -17.22 -2.84
C THR A 161 -1.50 -18.61 -3.37
N LEU A 162 -1.04 -18.93 -4.59
CA LEU A 162 -1.28 -20.24 -5.22
C LEU A 162 -0.64 -21.35 -4.37
N GLU A 163 0.57 -21.16 -3.89
CA GLU A 163 1.29 -22.13 -3.08
C GLU A 163 0.63 -22.32 -1.70
N THR A 164 0.38 -21.21 -0.98
CA THR A 164 -0.16 -21.26 0.39
C THR A 164 -1.54 -21.91 0.47
N PHE A 165 -2.42 -21.62 -0.49
CA PHE A 165 -3.80 -22.12 -0.44
C PHE A 165 -4.03 -23.34 -1.34
N GLY A 166 -3.07 -23.74 -2.18
CA GLY A 166 -3.23 -24.86 -3.10
C GLY A 166 -4.41 -24.68 -4.06
N ILE A 167 -4.68 -23.44 -4.48
CA ILE A 167 -5.77 -23.10 -5.41
C ILE A 167 -5.26 -23.07 -6.86
N THR A 168 -6.17 -23.27 -7.80
CA THR A 168 -5.85 -23.26 -9.25
C THR A 168 -6.61 -22.18 -10.02
N VAL A 169 -7.35 -21.34 -9.32
CA VAL A 169 -8.06 -20.21 -9.94
C VAL A 169 -7.06 -19.21 -10.53
N PRO A 170 -7.33 -18.66 -11.72
CA PRO A 170 -6.45 -17.66 -12.30
C PRO A 170 -6.36 -16.40 -11.43
N ILE A 171 -5.15 -15.89 -11.24
CA ILE A 171 -4.89 -14.63 -10.54
C ILE A 171 -4.18 -13.70 -11.53
N GLU A 172 -4.83 -12.61 -11.90
CA GLU A 172 -4.25 -11.58 -12.76
C GLU A 172 -3.33 -10.67 -11.95
N VAL A 173 -2.12 -10.39 -12.44
CA VAL A 173 -1.22 -9.45 -11.77
C VAL A 173 -1.44 -8.05 -12.29
N ILE A 174 -2.03 -7.21 -11.45
CA ILE A 174 -2.20 -5.78 -11.70
C ILE A 174 -1.49 -5.03 -10.57
N PRO A 175 -0.30 -4.46 -10.82
CA PRO A 175 0.50 -3.86 -9.78
C PRO A 175 -0.17 -2.64 -9.16
N ASN A 176 0.24 -2.28 -7.95
CA ASN A 176 -0.09 -0.99 -7.38
C ASN A 176 0.49 0.13 -8.25
N PHE A 177 -0.04 1.32 -8.10
CA PHE A 177 0.25 2.46 -8.95
C PHE A 177 0.43 3.75 -8.15
N ILE A 178 0.96 4.77 -8.81
CA ILE A 178 1.04 6.14 -8.30
C ILE A 178 0.41 7.11 -9.30
N ASP A 179 -0.08 8.23 -8.79
CA ASP A 179 -0.40 9.40 -9.60
C ASP A 179 0.87 10.26 -9.73
N PRO A 180 1.51 10.31 -10.92
CA PRO A 180 2.77 11.02 -11.12
C PRO A 180 2.63 12.55 -11.06
N ASP A 181 1.41 13.07 -11.13
CA ASP A 181 1.13 14.50 -11.00
C ASP A 181 1.02 14.91 -9.53
N ILE A 182 0.65 13.98 -8.66
CA ILE A 182 0.64 14.16 -7.20
C ILE A 182 2.03 13.87 -6.63
N PHE A 183 2.60 12.69 -6.94
CA PHE A 183 3.92 12.28 -6.44
C PHE A 183 5.04 12.82 -7.34
N ILE A 184 5.26 14.11 -7.24
CA ILE A 184 6.31 14.84 -7.94
C ILE A 184 7.21 15.59 -6.96
N LYS A 185 8.52 15.52 -7.18
CA LYS A 185 9.50 16.23 -6.35
C LYS A 185 9.26 17.74 -6.41
N GLN A 186 9.10 18.33 -5.24
CA GLN A 186 8.86 19.77 -5.06
C GLN A 186 10.09 20.45 -4.47
N ALA A 187 10.37 21.68 -4.89
CA ALA A 187 11.39 22.49 -4.23
C ALA A 187 10.84 22.98 -2.89
N ASN A 188 11.37 22.47 -1.78
CA ASN A 188 10.92 22.83 -0.44
C ASN A 188 12.09 23.15 0.50
N PRO A 189 12.85 24.24 0.22
CA PRO A 189 14.04 24.60 1.00
C PRO A 189 13.71 24.91 2.46
N LYS A 190 12.58 25.54 2.76
CA LYS A 190 12.18 25.86 4.13
C LYS A 190 11.93 24.61 4.98
N THR A 191 11.19 23.63 4.43
CA THR A 191 10.97 22.36 5.12
C THR A 191 12.28 21.61 5.31
N ARG A 192 13.18 21.61 4.30
CA ARG A 192 14.49 20.97 4.44
C ARG A 192 15.34 21.65 5.53
N GLU A 193 15.38 22.98 5.59
CA GLU A 193 16.10 23.73 6.62
C GLU A 193 15.56 23.45 8.03
N THR A 194 14.26 23.21 8.18
CA THR A 194 13.65 22.82 9.46
C THR A 194 14.21 21.51 10.01
N PHE A 195 14.45 20.52 9.14
CA PHE A 195 14.94 19.19 9.56
C PHE A 195 16.45 19.03 9.48
N ALA A 196 17.11 19.77 8.59
CA ALA A 196 18.55 19.71 8.33
C ALA A 196 19.16 21.11 8.23
N PRO A 197 19.17 21.90 9.35
CA PRO A 197 19.55 23.31 9.36
C PRO A 197 21.02 23.57 9.04
N HIS A 198 21.88 22.55 9.21
CA HIS A 198 23.33 22.65 8.92
C HIS A 198 23.73 21.92 7.63
N GLY A 199 22.76 21.62 6.75
CA GLY A 199 23.00 20.94 5.49
C GLY A 199 23.18 19.42 5.62
N GLU A 200 22.73 18.84 6.73
CA GLU A 200 22.76 17.38 6.94
C GLU A 200 22.02 16.64 5.84
N LYS A 201 22.41 15.41 5.60
CA LYS A 201 21.67 14.50 4.71
C LYS A 201 20.43 13.97 5.42
N ILE A 202 19.37 13.66 4.65
CA ILE A 202 18.11 13.16 5.20
C ILE A 202 17.84 11.74 4.71
N VAL A 203 17.81 10.80 5.65
CA VAL A 203 17.30 9.45 5.45
C VAL A 203 15.86 9.41 5.95
N MET A 204 14.95 8.85 5.17
CA MET A 204 13.53 8.80 5.51
C MET A 204 13.02 7.37 5.49
N HIS A 205 12.17 7.03 6.46
CA HIS A 205 11.38 5.81 6.50
C HIS A 205 9.89 6.15 6.72
N LEU A 206 9.00 5.48 5.99
CA LEU A 206 7.54 5.62 6.13
C LEU A 206 6.90 4.24 6.28
N SER A 207 6.24 3.98 7.42
CA SER A 207 5.49 2.75 7.62
C SER A 207 4.50 2.83 8.79
N ASN A 208 3.77 1.73 9.02
CA ASN A 208 2.88 1.55 10.16
C ASN A 208 3.57 0.92 11.39
N PHE A 209 4.88 0.99 11.50
CA PHE A 209 5.73 0.55 12.61
C PHE A 209 5.37 -0.82 13.21
N ARG A 210 5.06 -1.78 12.33
CA ARG A 210 4.85 -3.18 12.71
C ARG A 210 6.19 -3.92 12.77
N PRO A 211 6.28 -5.07 13.48
CA PRO A 211 7.51 -5.85 13.59
C PRO A 211 8.19 -6.14 12.24
N VAL A 212 7.40 -6.50 11.22
CA VAL A 212 7.89 -6.78 9.85
C VAL A 212 8.61 -5.60 9.17
N LYS A 213 8.49 -4.36 9.72
CA LYS A 213 9.19 -3.17 9.21
C LYS A 213 10.58 -2.97 9.81
N ARG A 214 10.95 -3.79 10.81
CA ARG A 214 12.30 -3.89 11.38
C ARG A 214 12.89 -2.53 11.79
N LEU A 215 12.12 -1.77 12.61
CA LEU A 215 12.57 -0.44 13.06
C LEU A 215 13.91 -0.49 13.82
N GLY A 216 14.23 -1.60 14.47
CA GLY A 216 15.54 -1.82 15.09
C GLY A 216 16.66 -1.67 14.07
N ASP A 217 16.58 -2.40 12.96
CA ASP A 217 17.60 -2.34 11.89
C ASP A 217 17.72 -0.91 11.32
N ILE A 218 16.60 -0.15 11.24
CA ILE A 218 16.66 1.24 10.79
C ILE A 218 17.55 2.08 11.71
N VAL A 219 17.41 1.89 13.01
CA VAL A 219 18.21 2.60 14.01
C VAL A 219 19.66 2.16 13.96
N ASP A 220 19.92 0.85 13.87
CA ASP A 220 21.28 0.28 13.77
C ASP A 220 22.02 0.81 12.54
N VAL A 221 21.38 0.74 11.38
CA VAL A 221 21.92 1.26 10.11
C VAL A 221 22.17 2.76 10.20
N PHE A 222 21.21 3.51 10.74
CA PHE A 222 21.36 4.96 10.88
C PHE A 222 22.50 5.33 11.84
N ALA A 223 22.68 4.60 12.93
CA ALA A 223 23.80 4.80 13.84
C ALA A 223 25.15 4.60 13.18
N LEU A 224 25.27 3.61 12.26
CA LEU A 224 26.50 3.42 11.46
C LEU A 224 26.70 4.56 10.46
N VAL A 225 25.65 5.04 9.82
CA VAL A 225 25.71 6.17 8.88
C VAL A 225 26.13 7.45 9.61
N GLN A 226 25.51 7.74 10.76
CA GLN A 226 25.73 8.97 11.52
C GLN A 226 27.17 9.12 12.06
N LYS A 227 27.88 8.01 12.30
CA LYS A 227 29.31 8.03 12.70
C LYS A 227 30.23 8.66 11.66
N GLU A 228 29.83 8.63 10.39
CA GLU A 228 30.69 9.02 9.26
C GLU A 228 30.14 10.20 8.44
N ILE A 229 28.83 10.39 8.45
CA ILE A 229 28.12 11.40 7.63
C ILE A 229 27.12 12.15 8.49
N PRO A 230 27.20 13.49 8.61
CA PRO A 230 26.14 14.26 9.26
C PRO A 230 24.80 14.04 8.58
N ALA A 231 23.88 13.37 9.26
CA ALA A 231 22.58 13.00 8.71
C ALA A 231 21.45 13.14 9.74
N LYS A 232 20.24 13.24 9.27
CA LYS A 232 18.99 13.17 10.05
C LYS A 232 18.17 11.98 9.58
N LEU A 233 17.50 11.31 10.53
CA LEU A 233 16.55 10.23 10.24
C LEU A 233 15.14 10.75 10.50
N LEU A 234 14.28 10.69 9.49
CA LEU A 234 12.86 10.99 9.61
C LEU A 234 12.05 9.70 9.63
N LEU A 235 11.40 9.41 10.75
CA LEU A 235 10.51 8.27 10.93
C LEU A 235 9.06 8.75 10.83
N VAL A 236 8.41 8.42 9.70
CA VAL A 236 7.04 8.83 9.39
C VAL A 236 6.09 7.66 9.61
N GLY A 237 5.02 7.91 10.33
CA GLY A 237 4.04 6.90 10.70
C GLY A 237 3.99 6.65 12.20
N ASP A 238 3.27 5.59 12.57
CA ASP A 238 3.09 5.19 13.97
C ASP A 238 2.72 3.70 14.05
N GLY A 239 2.96 3.09 15.21
CA GLY A 239 2.60 1.70 15.44
C GLY A 239 3.27 1.06 16.65
N PRO A 240 3.05 -0.26 16.85
CA PRO A 240 3.43 -0.94 18.07
C PRO A 240 4.94 -0.96 18.37
N GLU A 241 5.80 -0.87 17.35
CA GLU A 241 7.26 -0.91 17.52
C GLU A 241 7.87 0.46 17.84
N ARG A 242 7.08 1.54 17.88
CA ARG A 242 7.59 2.90 18.16
C ARG A 242 8.35 2.99 19.47
N TYR A 243 7.78 2.47 20.55
CA TYR A 243 8.42 2.54 21.87
C TYR A 243 9.78 1.82 21.92
N LYS A 244 9.86 0.64 21.30
CA LYS A 244 11.12 -0.10 21.18
C LYS A 244 12.16 0.68 20.38
N ALA A 245 11.76 1.28 19.26
CA ALA A 245 12.64 2.11 18.46
C ALA A 245 13.15 3.34 19.23
N GLU A 246 12.30 4.00 20.03
CA GLU A 246 12.71 5.11 20.90
C GLU A 246 13.73 4.67 21.96
N GLN A 247 13.59 3.46 22.54
CA GLN A 247 14.60 2.91 23.45
C GLN A 247 15.92 2.65 22.72
N HIS A 248 15.87 2.01 21.56
CA HIS A 248 17.04 1.68 20.76
C HIS A 248 17.82 2.91 20.29
N ILE A 249 17.13 3.98 19.92
CA ILE A 249 17.71 5.29 19.60
C ILE A 249 18.50 5.87 20.78
N ARG A 250 17.98 5.74 22.03
CA ARG A 250 18.68 6.19 23.24
C ARG A 250 19.94 5.36 23.51
N GLU A 251 19.86 4.05 23.33
CA GLU A 251 21.01 3.12 23.50
C GLU A 251 22.15 3.44 22.54
N HIS A 252 21.81 3.82 21.29
CA HIS A 252 22.81 4.24 20.30
C HIS A 252 23.28 5.71 20.44
N GLY A 253 22.64 6.50 21.31
CA GLY A 253 22.99 7.91 21.51
C GLY A 253 22.70 8.82 20.29
N VAL A 254 21.81 8.42 19.38
CA VAL A 254 21.52 9.19 18.14
C VAL A 254 20.23 10.02 18.22
N GLY A 255 19.67 10.20 19.40
CA GLY A 255 18.35 10.83 19.60
C GLY A 255 18.21 12.25 19.03
N GLU A 256 19.27 13.08 19.05
CA GLU A 256 19.24 14.44 18.49
C GLU A 256 19.17 14.46 16.95
N HIS A 257 19.45 13.31 16.31
CA HIS A 257 19.47 13.16 14.87
C HIS A 257 18.24 12.43 14.32
N VAL A 258 17.32 11.94 15.19
CA VAL A 258 16.12 11.22 14.80
C VAL A 258 14.86 12.02 15.12
N LYS A 259 13.92 12.07 14.20
CA LYS A 259 12.61 12.71 14.38
C LYS A 259 11.49 11.75 14.06
N PHE A 260 10.61 11.49 15.03
CA PHE A 260 9.32 10.85 14.81
C PHE A 260 8.29 11.91 14.41
N LEU A 261 7.73 11.79 13.22
CA LEU A 261 6.78 12.75 12.68
C LEU A 261 5.31 12.33 12.86
N GLY A 262 5.07 11.08 13.36
CA GLY A 262 3.72 10.54 13.42
C GLY A 262 3.13 10.31 12.02
N LYS A 263 1.82 10.13 11.96
CA LYS A 263 1.09 10.01 10.68
C LYS A 263 1.04 11.37 9.99
N GLN A 264 1.41 11.40 8.72
CA GLN A 264 1.47 12.62 7.91
C GLN A 264 0.62 12.45 6.65
N GLU A 265 -0.07 13.51 6.25
CA GLU A 265 -0.80 13.59 4.98
C GLU A 265 0.08 14.17 3.87
N ALA A 266 0.92 15.15 4.19
CA ALA A 266 1.81 15.84 3.27
C ALA A 266 3.11 15.03 2.99
N ILE A 267 2.97 13.75 2.63
CA ILE A 267 4.12 12.85 2.44
C ILE A 267 5.00 13.23 1.25
N VAL A 268 4.43 13.86 0.21
CA VAL A 268 5.19 14.33 -0.96
C VAL A 268 6.22 15.39 -0.58
N GLU A 269 5.87 16.29 0.35
CA GLU A 269 6.80 17.31 0.85
C GLU A 269 7.98 16.64 1.58
N LEU A 270 7.72 15.60 2.37
CA LEU A 270 8.75 14.87 3.10
C LEU A 270 9.64 14.05 2.15
N PHE A 271 9.07 13.35 1.17
CA PHE A 271 9.86 12.70 0.12
C PHE A 271 10.73 13.72 -0.65
N SER A 272 10.20 14.90 -0.93
CA SER A 272 10.90 15.92 -1.70
C SER A 272 12.19 16.42 -1.05
N ILE A 273 12.27 16.38 0.28
CA ILE A 273 13.45 16.78 1.05
C ILE A 273 14.38 15.61 1.39
N ALA A 274 13.93 14.36 1.22
CA ALA A 274 14.73 13.18 1.53
C ALA A 274 15.85 12.96 0.48
N ASP A 275 17.02 12.52 0.96
CA ASP A 275 18.15 12.13 0.11
C ASP A 275 18.10 10.64 -0.22
N VAL A 276 17.66 9.81 0.73
CA VAL A 276 17.49 8.35 0.58
C VAL A 276 16.22 7.91 1.31
N TYR A 277 15.45 7.06 0.66
CA TYR A 277 14.35 6.34 1.29
C TYR A 277 14.81 4.95 1.72
N PHE A 278 14.56 4.58 2.98
CA PHE A 278 15.06 3.33 3.55
C PHE A 278 13.90 2.42 4.01
N LEU A 279 13.86 1.18 3.50
CA LEU A 279 12.79 0.21 3.75
C LEU A 279 13.36 -1.21 4.00
N PRO A 280 13.86 -1.53 5.21
CA PRO A 280 14.45 -2.83 5.53
C PRO A 280 13.42 -3.88 5.94
N SER A 281 12.25 -3.90 5.32
CA SER A 281 11.16 -4.81 5.68
C SER A 281 11.59 -6.27 5.61
N GLU A 282 11.09 -7.10 6.54
CA GLU A 282 11.26 -8.55 6.53
C GLU A 282 10.40 -9.22 5.45
N THR A 283 9.20 -8.68 5.24
CA THR A 283 8.31 -9.07 4.15
C THR A 283 7.63 -7.83 3.57
N GLU A 284 7.43 -7.81 2.25
CA GLU A 284 6.76 -6.73 1.55
C GLU A 284 6.05 -7.28 0.31
N SER A 285 4.76 -7.07 0.20
CA SER A 285 4.01 -7.61 -0.94
C SER A 285 4.21 -6.84 -2.24
N PHE A 286 4.56 -5.55 -2.13
CA PHE A 286 4.83 -4.69 -3.28
C PHE A 286 5.82 -3.57 -2.97
N GLY A 287 5.61 -2.83 -1.87
CA GLY A 287 6.44 -1.68 -1.52
C GLY A 287 5.90 -0.35 -2.04
N LEU A 288 4.62 -0.05 -1.80
CA LEU A 288 3.99 1.19 -2.27
C LEU A 288 4.76 2.45 -1.84
N SER A 289 5.23 2.52 -0.59
CA SER A 289 6.02 3.66 -0.11
C SER A 289 7.39 3.80 -0.80
N ALA A 290 7.99 2.69 -1.26
CA ALA A 290 9.18 2.74 -2.10
C ALA A 290 8.84 3.33 -3.48
N LEU A 291 7.72 2.90 -4.09
CA LEU A 291 7.24 3.45 -5.36
C LEU A 291 6.94 4.97 -5.25
N GLU A 292 6.30 5.41 -4.17
CA GLU A 292 6.03 6.82 -3.88
C GLU A 292 7.33 7.64 -3.77
N ALA A 293 8.33 7.13 -3.05
CA ALA A 293 9.66 7.73 -2.95
C ALA A 293 10.35 7.82 -4.32
N MET A 294 10.32 6.74 -5.10
CA MET A 294 10.87 6.68 -6.45
C MET A 294 10.22 7.73 -7.36
N SER A 295 8.92 7.89 -7.30
CA SER A 295 8.20 8.92 -8.06
C SER A 295 8.65 10.33 -7.69
N CYS A 296 9.02 10.57 -6.44
CA CYS A 296 9.60 11.83 -5.97
C CYS A 296 11.13 11.94 -6.21
N GLN A 297 11.71 11.10 -7.08
CA GLN A 297 13.16 11.07 -7.39
C GLN A 297 14.04 10.77 -6.18
N VAL A 298 13.55 10.00 -5.21
CA VAL A 298 14.34 9.56 -4.07
C VAL A 298 14.80 8.12 -4.32
N PRO A 299 16.12 7.84 -4.38
CA PRO A 299 16.61 6.49 -4.51
C PRO A 299 16.28 5.68 -3.25
N VAL A 300 16.01 4.40 -3.46
CA VAL A 300 15.56 3.48 -2.41
C VAL A 300 16.69 2.57 -1.98
N VAL A 301 16.91 2.41 -0.66
CA VAL A 301 17.65 1.28 -0.10
C VAL A 301 16.64 0.40 0.61
N ALA A 302 16.51 -0.85 0.19
CA ALA A 302 15.50 -1.78 0.70
C ALA A 302 16.04 -3.20 0.79
N THR A 303 15.30 -4.08 1.43
CA THR A 303 15.58 -5.52 1.43
C THR A 303 15.11 -6.18 0.13
N SER A 304 15.80 -7.25 -0.28
CA SER A 304 15.46 -8.05 -1.46
C SER A 304 14.40 -9.10 -1.11
N VAL A 305 13.19 -8.66 -0.75
CA VAL A 305 12.09 -9.55 -0.30
C VAL A 305 10.78 -9.26 -1.01
N GLY A 306 10.00 -10.31 -1.18
CA GLY A 306 8.64 -10.21 -1.70
C GLY A 306 8.57 -9.50 -3.06
N GLY A 307 7.65 -8.57 -3.19
CA GLY A 307 7.46 -7.76 -4.41
C GLY A 307 8.42 -6.58 -4.55
N LEU A 308 9.33 -6.32 -3.59
CA LEU A 308 10.29 -5.20 -3.69
C LEU A 308 11.20 -5.29 -4.92
N PRO A 309 11.73 -6.48 -5.33
CA PRO A 309 12.51 -6.61 -6.56
C PRO A 309 11.74 -6.32 -7.85
N GLU A 310 10.42 -6.38 -7.82
CA GLU A 310 9.58 -5.99 -8.96
C GLU A 310 9.49 -4.47 -9.11
N VAL A 311 9.65 -3.72 -8.01
CA VAL A 311 9.60 -2.26 -7.96
C VAL A 311 10.99 -1.65 -8.11
N VAL A 312 11.96 -2.09 -7.30
CA VAL A 312 13.31 -1.54 -7.23
C VAL A 312 14.29 -2.42 -8.01
N VAL A 313 15.06 -1.82 -8.92
CA VAL A 313 16.15 -2.49 -9.65
C VAL A 313 17.47 -2.17 -8.96
N HIS A 314 18.13 -3.22 -8.44
CA HIS A 314 19.40 -3.07 -7.74
C HIS A 314 20.49 -2.41 -8.62
N GLY A 315 21.13 -1.38 -8.09
CA GLY A 315 22.19 -0.62 -8.78
C GLY A 315 21.69 0.43 -9.79
N GLU A 316 20.40 0.41 -10.17
CA GLU A 316 19.83 1.32 -11.16
C GLU A 316 18.85 2.33 -10.53
N THR A 317 17.86 1.85 -9.76
CA THR A 317 16.84 2.70 -9.14
C THR A 317 16.97 2.75 -7.61
N GLY A 318 17.81 1.92 -7.05
CA GLY A 318 18.08 1.78 -5.63
C GLY A 318 19.04 0.64 -5.35
N PHE A 319 19.17 0.27 -4.09
CA PHE A 319 19.92 -0.91 -3.64
C PHE A 319 18.99 -1.87 -2.93
N LEU A 320 19.12 -3.16 -3.28
CA LEU A 320 18.44 -4.26 -2.60
C LEU A 320 19.49 -5.04 -1.81
N CYS A 321 19.27 -5.18 -0.51
CA CYS A 321 20.17 -5.80 0.45
C CYS A 321 19.53 -7.02 1.10
N SER A 322 20.29 -7.86 1.75
CA SER A 322 19.78 -8.98 2.53
C SER A 322 19.06 -8.52 3.80
N VAL A 323 18.00 -9.23 4.22
CA VAL A 323 17.30 -8.94 5.48
C VAL A 323 18.27 -9.09 6.66
N GLY A 324 18.34 -8.07 7.52
CA GLY A 324 19.18 -8.07 8.72
C GLY A 324 20.66 -7.76 8.44
N ASP A 325 21.09 -7.60 7.20
CA ASP A 325 22.45 -7.15 6.90
C ASP A 325 22.57 -5.62 7.08
N VAL A 326 22.68 -5.23 8.35
CA VAL A 326 22.81 -3.83 8.77
C VAL A 326 24.03 -3.15 8.14
N HIS A 327 25.13 -3.90 7.95
CA HIS A 327 26.35 -3.35 7.37
C HIS A 327 26.20 -3.07 5.87
N GLU A 328 25.68 -4.01 5.09
CA GLU A 328 25.41 -3.83 3.66
C GLU A 328 24.46 -2.63 3.42
N MET A 329 23.37 -2.55 4.18
CA MET A 329 22.42 -1.44 4.11
C MET A 329 23.06 -0.09 4.45
N ALA A 330 23.90 -0.04 5.49
CA ALA A 330 24.60 1.18 5.88
C ALA A 330 25.58 1.64 4.79
N GLU A 331 26.35 0.73 4.18
CA GLU A 331 27.25 1.07 3.09
C GLU A 331 26.50 1.56 1.84
N ALA A 332 25.36 0.94 1.50
CA ALA A 332 24.51 1.40 0.40
C ALA A 332 23.99 2.84 0.64
N ILE A 333 23.53 3.14 1.86
CA ILE A 333 23.10 4.50 2.23
C ILE A 333 24.28 5.47 2.19
N LYS A 334 25.42 5.13 2.81
CA LYS A 334 26.62 5.98 2.81
C LYS A 334 27.11 6.30 1.40
N LEU A 335 27.10 5.33 0.50
CA LEU A 335 27.46 5.53 -0.90
C LEU A 335 26.57 6.61 -1.56
N LEU A 336 25.27 6.54 -1.37
CA LEU A 336 24.33 7.53 -1.92
C LEU A 336 24.46 8.90 -1.27
N LEU A 337 24.77 8.96 0.02
CA LEU A 337 24.92 10.24 0.73
C LEU A 337 26.24 10.95 0.42
N ARG A 338 27.31 10.21 0.06
CA ARG A 338 28.61 10.75 -0.32
C ARG A 338 28.67 11.21 -1.77
N ASP A 339 27.95 10.55 -2.68
CA ASP A 339 27.98 10.83 -4.11
C ASP A 339 26.64 11.43 -4.59
N ASP A 340 26.56 12.75 -4.57
CA ASP A 340 25.39 13.51 -5.00
C ASP A 340 25.02 13.26 -6.47
N ARG A 341 26.02 13.03 -7.35
CA ARG A 341 25.77 12.76 -8.78
C ARG A 341 25.10 11.39 -8.95
N LYS A 342 25.64 10.36 -8.29
CA LYS A 342 25.06 9.02 -8.30
C LYS A 342 23.66 9.01 -7.71
N ARG A 343 23.47 9.67 -6.56
CA ARG A 343 22.16 9.79 -5.91
C ARG A 343 21.12 10.42 -6.83
N GLN A 344 21.46 11.54 -7.47
CA GLN A 344 20.56 12.23 -8.38
C GLN A 344 20.28 11.42 -9.66
N ALA A 345 21.28 10.77 -10.23
CA ALA A 345 21.11 9.90 -11.38
C ALA A 345 20.16 8.74 -11.06
N MET A 346 20.43 8.03 -9.95
CA MET A 346 19.59 6.93 -9.48
C MET A 346 18.16 7.37 -9.16
N GLY A 347 17.96 8.55 -8.55
CA GLY A 347 16.65 9.12 -8.30
C GLY A 347 15.87 9.44 -9.59
N LYS A 348 16.55 9.91 -10.65
CA LYS A 348 15.93 10.12 -11.97
C LYS A 348 15.52 8.80 -12.62
N SER A 349 16.39 7.78 -12.57
CA SER A 349 16.06 6.42 -13.05
C SER A 349 14.88 5.83 -12.27
N ALA A 350 14.85 6.02 -10.95
CA ALA A 350 13.76 5.58 -10.10
C ALA A 350 12.42 6.20 -10.52
N ARG A 351 12.36 7.52 -10.73
CA ARG A 351 11.15 8.19 -11.22
C ARG A 351 10.77 7.71 -12.61
N HIS A 352 11.71 7.58 -13.52
CA HIS A 352 11.43 7.08 -14.87
C HIS A 352 10.74 5.72 -14.82
N ARG A 353 11.28 4.78 -14.04
CA ARG A 353 10.67 3.46 -13.83
C ARG A 353 9.28 3.55 -13.21
N ALA A 354 9.11 4.35 -12.15
CA ALA A 354 7.82 4.54 -11.49
C ALA A 354 6.73 5.01 -12.46
N ILE A 355 7.03 6.00 -13.30
CA ILE A 355 6.08 6.54 -14.29
C ILE A 355 5.84 5.56 -15.44
N SER A 356 6.87 4.88 -15.93
CA SER A 356 6.75 4.01 -17.10
C SER A 356 5.99 2.71 -16.82
N LEU A 357 6.03 2.19 -15.59
CA LEU A 357 5.46 0.88 -15.26
C LEU A 357 4.27 0.93 -14.30
N PHE A 358 4.16 2.00 -13.49
CA PHE A 358 3.22 2.05 -12.36
C PHE A 358 2.36 3.32 -12.36
N ASN A 359 2.18 3.94 -13.52
CA ASN A 359 1.34 5.11 -13.68
C ASN A 359 -0.15 4.75 -13.56
N ILE A 360 -0.88 5.46 -12.73
CA ILE A 360 -2.33 5.26 -12.54
C ILE A 360 -3.11 5.27 -13.86
N HIS A 361 -2.71 6.12 -14.81
CA HIS A 361 -3.37 6.24 -16.10
C HIS A 361 -3.17 5.02 -17.01
N ASP A 362 -2.16 4.20 -16.76
CA ASP A 362 -1.88 2.96 -17.50
C ASP A 362 -2.39 1.71 -16.74
N ILE A 363 -2.42 1.78 -15.41
CA ILE A 363 -2.83 0.64 -14.57
C ILE A 363 -4.36 0.57 -14.41
N VAL A 364 -5.05 1.69 -14.19
CA VAL A 364 -6.52 1.67 -14.00
C VAL A 364 -7.27 1.11 -15.23
N PRO A 365 -6.87 1.40 -16.48
CA PRO A 365 -7.46 0.75 -17.66
C PRO A 365 -7.32 -0.78 -17.68
N LYS A 366 -6.30 -1.37 -17.01
CA LYS A 366 -6.19 -2.84 -16.87
C LYS A 366 -7.30 -3.40 -15.99
N TYR A 367 -7.61 -2.72 -14.86
CA TYR A 367 -8.75 -3.08 -14.03
C TYR A 367 -10.07 -2.94 -14.79
N GLU A 368 -10.26 -1.85 -15.53
CA GLU A 368 -11.46 -1.65 -16.36
C GLU A 368 -11.61 -2.77 -17.41
N SER A 369 -10.53 -3.11 -18.12
CA SER A 369 -10.53 -4.21 -19.08
C SER A 369 -10.85 -5.55 -18.42
N TYR A 370 -10.29 -5.81 -17.24
CA TYR A 370 -10.57 -7.01 -16.48
C TYR A 370 -12.04 -7.13 -16.06
N TYR A 371 -12.64 -6.03 -15.59
CA TYR A 371 -14.07 -6.01 -15.27
C TYR A 371 -14.94 -6.37 -16.48
N TRP A 372 -14.65 -5.79 -17.65
CA TRP A 372 -15.38 -6.10 -18.87
C TRP A 372 -15.24 -7.58 -19.29
N THR A 373 -14.09 -8.18 -19.09
CA THR A 373 -13.87 -9.59 -19.36
C THR A 373 -14.73 -10.49 -18.46
N LEU A 374 -14.93 -10.10 -17.21
CA LEU A 374 -15.75 -10.87 -16.26
C LEU A 374 -17.27 -10.68 -16.48
N LEU A 375 -17.67 -9.57 -17.10
CA LEU A 375 -19.06 -9.23 -17.36
C LEU A 375 -19.56 -9.70 -18.74
N SER A 376 -18.63 -10.08 -19.62
CA SER A 376 -18.92 -10.65 -20.95
C SER A 376 -19.29 -12.14 -20.86
#